data_8cd2aa93fb2ed3aea6cf3889d6766712
#
_entry.id   8cd2aa93fb2ed3aea6cf3889d6766712
#
_cell.length_a   1.000
_cell.length_b   1.000
_cell.length_c   1.000
_cell.angle_alpha   90.00
_cell.angle_beta   90.00
_cell.angle_gamma   90.00
#
_symmetry.space_group_name_H-M   'P 1'
#
loop_
_entity.id
_entity.type
_entity.pdbx_description
1 polymer ?
#
loop_
_entity_poly.entity_id
_entity_poly.type
_entity_poly.pdbx_seq_one_letter_code
_entity_poly.pdbx_strand_id
1 'polypeptide(L)'
;MRVIFMINKERFLNTLKQYDIEISDLQFEQLDKYAEILVDYNEKVNLTAITDPEGIENKHFLDSLLFAKNPLVKGKVVDVGTGAGFPGIVTKIFKPEIDLTMIEPTGKRCTFLQYALDTIGIKANVVKERAEEAARKGYREKYDVATARAVADMRVLSEYCIPLVKIGGHFIAMKGDGEKELAPAMNAISKLGAKFVTMEEYALPDESKRTIIISIKELILRLVNMSLRELLCRVE
;
A
#
# COMPACT_ATOMS: atom_id res chain seq x y z
N MET A 1 -3.55 34.28 14.18
CA MET A 1 -4.69 33.35 13.96
C MET A 1 -4.19 31.97 14.40
N ARG A 2 -4.89 31.34 15.34
CA ARG A 2 -4.52 29.98 15.81
C ARG A 2 -4.96 29.00 14.71
N VAL A 3 -4.03 28.29 14.07
CA VAL A 3 -4.36 27.22 13.14
C VAL A 3 -4.97 26.10 13.98
N ILE A 4 -6.21 25.72 13.70
CA ILE A 4 -6.87 24.58 14.34
C ILE A 4 -6.63 23.39 13.41
N PHE A 5 -5.86 22.42 13.86
CA PHE A 5 -5.62 21.19 13.14
C PHE A 5 -6.74 20.17 13.38
N MET A 6 -7.05 19.35 12.39
CA MET A 6 -7.99 18.23 12.50
C MET A 6 -7.42 17.14 13.43
N ILE A 7 -6.11 16.86 13.31
CA ILE A 7 -5.40 15.89 14.14
C ILE A 7 -4.55 16.60 15.20
N ASN A 8 -4.38 15.97 16.37
CA ASN A 8 -3.60 16.56 17.45
C ASN A 8 -2.11 16.38 17.21
N LYS A 9 -1.42 17.47 16.81
CA LYS A 9 0.00 17.44 16.43
C LYS A 9 0.90 16.85 17.52
N GLU A 10 0.75 17.30 18.77
CA GLU A 10 1.60 16.86 19.87
C GLU A 10 1.41 15.37 20.18
N ARG A 11 0.16 14.95 20.31
CA ARG A 11 -0.19 13.53 20.54
C ARG A 11 0.34 12.67 19.41
N PHE A 12 0.07 13.03 18.14
CA PHE A 12 0.44 12.24 16.99
C PHE A 12 1.97 12.11 16.87
N LEU A 13 2.71 13.22 16.98
CA LEU A 13 4.17 13.17 16.93
C LEU A 13 4.79 12.35 18.09
N ASN A 14 4.21 12.43 19.29
CA ASN A 14 4.64 11.59 20.41
C ASN A 14 4.35 10.11 20.17
N THR A 15 3.23 9.79 19.56
CA THR A 15 2.92 8.41 19.13
C THR A 15 3.92 7.93 18.09
N LEU A 16 4.19 8.70 17.04
CA LEU A 16 5.16 8.32 15.99
C LEU A 16 6.56 8.03 16.54
N LYS A 17 7.02 8.79 17.54
CA LYS A 17 8.31 8.54 18.20
C LYS A 17 8.39 7.17 18.86
N GLN A 18 7.29 6.65 19.39
CA GLN A 18 7.28 5.31 20.01
C GLN A 18 7.52 4.20 18.98
N TYR A 19 7.29 4.50 17.70
CA TYR A 19 7.49 3.58 16.59
C TYR A 19 8.72 3.96 15.74
N ASP A 20 9.62 4.82 16.23
CA ASP A 20 10.81 5.32 15.52
C ASP A 20 10.45 5.91 14.15
N ILE A 21 9.42 6.73 14.10
CA ILE A 21 8.98 7.44 12.89
C ILE A 21 9.09 8.95 13.15
N GLU A 22 9.78 9.63 12.26
CA GLU A 22 9.88 11.09 12.25
C GLU A 22 9.29 11.63 10.95
N ILE A 23 8.53 12.72 11.06
CA ILE A 23 7.97 13.43 9.92
C ILE A 23 8.29 14.92 10.05
N SER A 24 8.44 15.59 8.91
CA SER A 24 8.63 17.04 8.85
C SER A 24 7.31 17.79 9.12
N ASP A 25 7.42 19.10 9.41
CA ASP A 25 6.23 19.96 9.55
C ASP A 25 5.36 19.95 8.29
N LEU A 26 5.97 19.97 7.10
CA LEU A 26 5.24 19.88 5.83
C LEU A 26 4.47 18.56 5.71
N GLN A 27 5.09 17.44 6.07
CA GLN A 27 4.41 16.13 6.04
C GLN A 27 3.25 16.08 7.04
N PHE A 28 3.43 16.68 8.22
CA PHE A 28 2.35 16.81 9.18
C PHE A 28 1.20 17.64 8.62
N GLU A 29 1.46 18.81 8.04
CA GLU A 29 0.44 19.68 7.43
C GLU A 29 -0.31 18.97 6.29
N GLN A 30 0.40 18.18 5.47
CA GLN A 30 -0.21 17.37 4.42
C GLN A 30 -1.12 16.26 4.97
N LEU A 31 -0.70 15.58 6.06
CA LEU A 31 -1.52 14.57 6.73
C LEU A 31 -2.75 15.18 7.39
N ASP A 32 -2.60 16.33 8.08
CA ASP A 32 -3.72 17.04 8.70
C ASP A 32 -4.75 17.50 7.66
N LYS A 33 -4.26 18.08 6.55
CA LYS A 33 -5.13 18.46 5.44
C LYS A 33 -5.82 17.27 4.80
N TYR A 34 -5.11 16.13 4.69
CA TYR A 34 -5.71 14.88 4.21
C TYR A 34 -6.80 14.36 5.16
N ALA A 35 -6.62 14.44 6.47
CA ALA A 35 -7.64 14.08 7.45
C ALA A 35 -8.89 14.95 7.31
N GLU A 36 -8.72 16.28 7.17
CA GLU A 36 -9.82 17.22 6.97
C GLU A 36 -10.67 16.85 5.74
N ILE A 37 -10.02 16.71 4.57
CA ILE A 37 -10.74 16.42 3.33
C ILE A 37 -11.34 15.00 3.31
N LEU A 38 -10.71 14.04 4.00
CA LEU A 38 -11.24 12.69 4.14
C LEU A 38 -12.60 12.72 4.88
N VAL A 39 -12.67 13.42 6.01
CA VAL A 39 -13.89 13.52 6.81
C VAL A 39 -14.97 14.26 6.05
N ASP A 40 -14.66 15.43 5.49
CA ASP A 40 -15.62 16.23 4.72
C ASP A 40 -16.19 15.46 3.51
N TYR A 41 -15.34 14.75 2.80
CA TYR A 41 -15.78 14.00 1.62
C TYR A 41 -16.53 12.72 1.99
N ASN A 42 -16.21 12.14 3.15
CA ASN A 42 -16.87 10.94 3.65
C ASN A 42 -18.38 11.13 3.90
N GLU A 43 -18.82 12.35 4.17
CA GLU A 43 -20.25 12.69 4.28
C GLU A 43 -21.03 12.40 2.98
N LYS A 44 -20.35 12.47 1.83
CA LYS A 44 -20.95 12.30 0.50
C LYS A 44 -20.69 10.92 -0.11
N VAL A 45 -19.55 10.33 0.24
CA VAL A 45 -19.10 9.05 -0.31
C VAL A 45 -18.51 8.22 0.82
N ASN A 46 -19.11 7.08 1.13
CA ASN A 46 -18.61 6.17 2.16
C ASN A 46 -17.19 5.69 1.83
N LEU A 47 -16.19 6.43 2.27
CA LEU A 47 -14.76 6.16 2.07
C LEU A 47 -14.21 5.27 3.17
N THR A 48 -14.58 5.58 4.42
CA THR A 48 -14.13 4.91 5.63
C THR A 48 -15.19 4.96 6.72
N ALA A 49 -15.17 3.97 7.62
CA ALA A 49 -15.96 3.99 8.84
C ALA A 49 -15.25 4.77 9.98
N ILE A 50 -13.98 5.12 9.81
CA ILE A 50 -13.16 5.79 10.82
C ILE A 50 -13.07 7.27 10.44
N THR A 51 -13.74 8.12 11.22
CA THR A 51 -13.83 9.58 10.98
C THR A 51 -13.38 10.41 12.18
N ASP A 52 -13.17 9.77 13.32
CA ASP A 52 -12.65 10.45 14.51
C ASP A 52 -11.14 10.71 14.37
N PRO A 53 -10.62 11.83 14.91
CA PRO A 53 -9.23 12.22 14.74
C PRO A 53 -8.24 11.16 15.22
N GLU A 54 -8.47 10.54 16.38
CA GLU A 54 -7.57 9.55 16.95
C GLU A 54 -7.58 8.24 16.17
N GLY A 55 -8.72 7.82 15.66
CA GLY A 55 -8.84 6.68 14.76
C GLY A 55 -8.09 6.91 13.45
N ILE A 56 -8.17 8.13 12.88
CA ILE A 56 -7.42 8.50 11.68
C ILE A 56 -5.92 8.49 11.96
N GLU A 57 -5.47 9.09 13.07
CA GLU A 57 -4.06 9.10 13.48
C GLU A 57 -3.50 7.68 13.60
N ASN A 58 -4.20 6.79 14.29
CA ASN A 58 -3.69 5.48 14.66
C ASN A 58 -3.96 4.40 13.59
N LYS A 59 -5.21 4.29 13.12
CA LYS A 59 -5.64 3.19 12.23
C LYS A 59 -5.44 3.48 10.75
N HIS A 60 -5.28 4.75 10.39
CA HIS A 60 -5.00 5.12 9.01
C HIS A 60 -3.57 5.58 8.84
N PHE A 61 -3.14 6.62 9.56
CA PHE A 61 -1.84 7.24 9.31
C PHE A 61 -0.69 6.41 9.89
N LEU A 62 -0.69 6.11 11.19
CA LEU A 62 0.37 5.31 11.80
C LEU A 62 0.49 3.93 11.14
N ASP A 63 -0.62 3.23 10.91
CA ASP A 63 -0.63 1.93 10.24
C ASP A 63 0.02 2.01 8.84
N SER A 64 -0.30 3.06 8.06
CA SER A 64 0.31 3.30 6.75
C SER A 64 1.78 3.72 6.82
N LEU A 65 2.16 4.50 7.83
CA LEU A 65 3.55 4.92 8.06
C LEU A 65 4.45 3.75 8.47
N LEU A 66 3.93 2.79 9.23
CA LEU A 66 4.64 1.55 9.57
C LEU A 66 4.94 0.71 8.33
N PHE A 67 4.02 0.63 7.39
CA PHE A 67 4.32 0.07 6.06
C PHE A 67 5.36 0.92 5.32
N ALA A 68 5.15 2.23 5.26
CA ALA A 68 6.02 3.14 4.52
C ALA A 68 7.47 3.15 5.04
N LYS A 69 7.67 3.00 6.37
CA LYS A 69 8.98 2.91 7.03
C LYS A 69 9.83 1.74 6.51
N ASN A 70 9.21 0.67 6.03
CA ASN A 70 9.94 -0.50 5.55
C ASN A 70 10.92 -0.10 4.42
N PRO A 71 12.22 -0.47 4.50
CA PRO A 71 13.23 -0.06 3.53
C PRO A 71 13.01 -0.64 2.12
N LEU A 72 12.21 -1.69 1.99
CA LEU A 72 11.82 -2.26 0.69
C LEU A 72 10.82 -1.37 -0.07
N VAL A 73 10.09 -0.48 0.62
CA VAL A 73 9.14 0.45 0.00
C VAL A 73 9.89 1.59 -0.67
N LYS A 74 10.17 1.42 -1.95
CA LYS A 74 10.93 2.37 -2.80
C LYS A 74 10.63 2.18 -4.27
N GLY A 75 11.06 3.12 -5.10
CA GLY A 75 10.90 3.06 -6.57
C GLY A 75 9.45 3.18 -7.00
N LYS A 76 9.01 2.31 -7.90
CA LYS A 76 7.62 2.26 -8.38
C LYS A 76 6.77 1.42 -7.44
N VAL A 77 5.80 2.05 -6.80
CA VAL A 77 4.91 1.42 -5.83
C VAL A 77 3.49 1.40 -6.37
N VAL A 78 2.82 0.26 -6.27
CA VAL A 78 1.38 0.15 -6.59
C VAL A 78 0.60 -0.24 -5.33
N ASP A 79 -0.44 0.55 -5.03
CA ASP A 79 -1.42 0.27 -3.98
C ASP A 79 -2.71 -0.25 -4.62
N VAL A 80 -3.04 -1.51 -4.35
CA VAL A 80 -4.12 -2.24 -4.99
C VAL A 80 -5.37 -2.22 -4.13
N GLY A 81 -6.46 -1.71 -4.68
CA GLY A 81 -7.70 -1.52 -3.93
C GLY A 81 -7.55 -0.45 -2.86
N THR A 82 -6.88 0.63 -3.21
CA THR A 82 -6.45 1.70 -2.29
C THR A 82 -7.59 2.35 -1.49
N GLY A 83 -8.83 2.24 -1.96
CA GLY A 83 -10.01 2.79 -1.31
C GLY A 83 -9.94 4.30 -1.16
N ALA A 84 -9.83 4.76 0.08
CA ALA A 84 -9.63 6.18 0.39
C ALA A 84 -8.15 6.64 0.27
N GLY A 85 -7.25 5.82 -0.29
CA GLY A 85 -5.84 6.18 -0.49
C GLY A 85 -4.89 5.62 0.58
N PHE A 86 -5.28 4.55 1.27
CA PHE A 86 -4.45 3.91 2.30
C PHE A 86 -3.96 2.52 1.88
N PRO A 87 -2.65 2.25 1.98
CA PRO A 87 -1.59 3.10 2.55
C PRO A 87 -1.00 4.14 1.57
N GLY A 88 -1.42 4.15 0.29
CA GLY A 88 -0.74 4.83 -0.81
C GLY A 88 -0.44 6.31 -0.57
N ILE A 89 -1.45 7.16 -0.30
CA ILE A 89 -1.27 8.61 -0.13
C ILE A 89 -0.35 8.92 1.05
N VAL A 90 -0.54 8.26 2.20
CA VAL A 90 0.31 8.45 3.39
C VAL A 90 1.75 8.05 3.10
N THR A 91 1.95 6.94 2.36
CA THR A 91 3.28 6.50 1.92
C THR A 91 3.94 7.54 1.01
N LYS A 92 3.19 8.14 0.09
CA LYS A 92 3.71 9.19 -0.80
C LYS A 92 4.04 10.49 -0.08
N ILE A 93 3.27 10.85 0.96
CA ILE A 93 3.61 11.98 1.84
C ILE A 93 4.92 11.70 2.58
N PHE A 94 5.08 10.49 3.13
CA PHE A 94 6.27 10.12 3.91
C PHE A 94 7.51 9.93 3.05
N LYS A 95 7.35 9.33 1.85
CA LYS A 95 8.40 9.07 0.86
C LYS A 95 8.08 9.77 -0.46
N PRO A 96 8.32 11.08 -0.58
CA PRO A 96 7.95 11.85 -1.76
C PRO A 96 8.65 11.42 -3.05
N GLU A 97 9.75 10.67 -2.94
CA GLU A 97 10.53 10.16 -4.06
C GLU A 97 9.91 8.94 -4.77
N ILE A 98 8.97 8.20 -4.16
CA ILE A 98 8.36 7.04 -4.81
C ILE A 98 7.48 7.45 -6.00
N ASP A 99 7.42 6.60 -7.03
CA ASP A 99 6.44 6.70 -8.12
C ASP A 99 5.21 5.86 -7.77
N LEU A 100 4.18 6.53 -7.22
CA LEU A 100 2.98 5.88 -6.71
C LEU A 100 1.93 5.73 -7.79
N THR A 101 1.38 4.52 -7.93
CA THR A 101 0.15 4.22 -8.67
C THR A 101 -0.88 3.62 -7.70
N MET A 102 -2.10 4.14 -7.73
CA MET A 102 -3.23 3.64 -6.94
C MET A 102 -4.27 3.03 -7.87
N ILE A 103 -4.59 1.75 -7.66
CA ILE A 103 -5.61 1.03 -8.44
C ILE A 103 -6.88 0.94 -7.60
N GLU A 104 -7.98 1.50 -8.12
CA GLU A 104 -9.29 1.54 -7.44
C GLU A 104 -10.41 1.39 -8.49
N PRO A 105 -11.28 0.37 -8.39
CA PRO A 105 -12.33 0.17 -9.40
C PRO A 105 -13.49 1.17 -9.29
N THR A 106 -13.70 1.79 -8.13
CA THR A 106 -14.86 2.64 -7.86
C THR A 106 -14.65 4.08 -8.30
N GLY A 107 -15.38 4.53 -9.31
CA GLY A 107 -15.22 5.88 -9.88
C GLY A 107 -15.31 7.00 -8.86
N LYS A 108 -16.27 6.95 -7.90
CA LYS A 108 -16.41 7.97 -6.84
C LYS A 108 -15.17 8.06 -5.95
N ARG A 109 -14.52 6.92 -5.67
CA ARG A 109 -13.27 6.89 -4.91
C ARG A 109 -12.09 7.42 -5.73
N CYS A 110 -12.03 7.10 -7.03
CA CYS A 110 -11.02 7.69 -7.92
C CYS A 110 -11.13 9.21 -7.98
N THR A 111 -12.35 9.76 -8.03
CA THR A 111 -12.59 11.22 -7.97
C THR A 111 -12.09 11.81 -6.66
N PHE A 112 -12.37 11.15 -5.53
CA PHE A 112 -11.84 11.57 -4.23
C PHE A 112 -10.31 11.53 -4.21
N LEU A 113 -9.69 10.44 -4.67
CA LEU A 113 -8.22 10.31 -4.69
C LEU A 113 -7.57 11.45 -5.48
N GLN A 114 -8.09 11.78 -6.66
CA GLN A 114 -7.57 12.90 -7.44
C GLN A 114 -7.74 14.23 -6.72
N TYR A 115 -8.92 14.48 -6.14
CA TYR A 115 -9.18 15.68 -5.34
C TYR A 115 -8.22 15.79 -4.14
N ALA A 116 -7.97 14.67 -3.44
CA ALA A 116 -7.03 14.63 -2.32
C ALA A 116 -5.60 14.96 -2.77
N LEU A 117 -5.11 14.32 -3.83
CA LEU A 117 -3.78 14.57 -4.39
C LEU A 117 -3.57 16.04 -4.76
N ASP A 118 -4.55 16.62 -5.48
CA ASP A 118 -4.49 18.03 -5.93
C ASP A 118 -4.50 18.98 -4.72
N THR A 119 -5.34 18.71 -3.71
CA THR A 119 -5.50 19.57 -2.53
C THR A 119 -4.26 19.57 -1.63
N ILE A 120 -3.61 18.41 -1.44
CA ILE A 120 -2.40 18.29 -0.61
C ILE A 120 -1.10 18.55 -1.41
N GLY A 121 -1.21 18.81 -2.71
CA GLY A 121 -0.08 19.18 -3.57
C GLY A 121 0.90 18.06 -3.86
N ILE A 122 0.45 16.80 -3.91
CA ILE A 122 1.29 15.65 -4.26
C ILE A 122 0.85 15.01 -5.60
N LYS A 123 1.80 14.33 -6.26
CA LYS A 123 1.54 13.69 -7.55
C LYS A 123 1.58 12.18 -7.42
N ALA A 124 0.53 11.52 -7.89
CA ALA A 124 0.46 10.06 -8.02
C ALA A 124 -0.48 9.69 -9.18
N ASN A 125 -0.40 8.46 -9.66
CA ASN A 125 -1.28 7.95 -10.71
C ASN A 125 -2.51 7.28 -10.09
N VAL A 126 -3.70 7.68 -10.49
CA VAL A 126 -4.96 7.04 -10.13
C VAL A 126 -5.48 6.25 -11.32
N VAL A 127 -5.60 4.93 -11.16
CA VAL A 127 -6.03 4.00 -12.22
C VAL A 127 -7.38 3.42 -11.84
N LYS A 128 -8.42 3.78 -12.62
CA LYS A 128 -9.76 3.23 -12.44
C LYS A 128 -9.87 1.88 -13.12
N GLU A 129 -9.44 0.83 -12.43
CA GLU A 129 -9.46 -0.55 -12.93
C GLU A 129 -9.64 -1.54 -11.78
N ARG A 130 -10.10 -2.76 -12.12
CA ARG A 130 -9.95 -3.90 -11.22
C ARG A 130 -8.53 -4.42 -11.25
N ALA A 131 -8.02 -4.92 -10.13
CA ALA A 131 -6.63 -5.38 -10.02
C ALA A 131 -6.30 -6.50 -11.01
N GLU A 132 -7.19 -7.46 -11.17
CA GLU A 132 -7.08 -8.58 -12.12
C GLU A 132 -7.03 -8.12 -13.58
N GLU A 133 -7.67 -7.01 -13.91
CA GLU A 133 -7.65 -6.39 -15.24
C GLU A 133 -6.38 -5.56 -15.46
N ALA A 134 -5.91 -4.86 -14.44
CA ALA A 134 -4.71 -4.03 -14.52
C ALA A 134 -3.49 -4.84 -14.98
N ALA A 135 -3.29 -6.05 -14.43
CA ALA A 135 -2.20 -6.92 -14.85
C ALA A 135 -2.27 -7.35 -16.33
N ARG A 136 -3.48 -7.40 -16.92
CA ARG A 136 -3.72 -7.69 -18.34
C ARG A 136 -3.56 -6.49 -19.24
N LYS A 137 -3.82 -5.28 -18.72
CA LYS A 137 -3.82 -4.00 -19.46
C LYS A 137 -2.50 -3.24 -19.39
N GLY A 138 -1.40 -3.93 -19.22
CA GLY A 138 -0.08 -3.34 -19.35
C GLY A 138 0.57 -2.87 -18.04
N TYR A 139 0.03 -3.23 -16.88
CA TYR A 139 0.64 -2.96 -15.56
C TYR A 139 1.43 -4.16 -15.02
N ARG A 140 1.48 -5.28 -15.76
CA ARG A 140 2.19 -6.49 -15.35
C ARG A 140 3.70 -6.25 -15.25
N GLU A 141 4.28 -6.73 -14.14
CA GLU A 141 5.73 -6.71 -13.88
C GLU A 141 6.37 -5.31 -14.02
N LYS A 142 5.66 -4.26 -13.59
CA LYS A 142 6.14 -2.87 -13.70
C LYS A 142 6.59 -2.25 -12.38
N TYR A 143 6.20 -2.84 -11.26
CA TYR A 143 6.38 -2.22 -9.96
C TYR A 143 7.47 -2.89 -9.14
N ASP A 144 8.23 -2.07 -8.40
CA ASP A 144 9.19 -2.54 -7.41
C ASP A 144 8.47 -3.14 -6.21
N VAL A 145 7.36 -2.52 -5.83
CA VAL A 145 6.52 -2.95 -4.72
C VAL A 145 5.05 -2.91 -5.11
N ALA A 146 4.33 -3.98 -4.80
CA ALA A 146 2.88 -3.97 -4.74
C ALA A 146 2.42 -4.13 -3.30
N THR A 147 1.44 -3.35 -2.90
CA THR A 147 0.81 -3.44 -1.57
C THR A 147 -0.70 -3.45 -1.68
N ALA A 148 -1.35 -3.93 -0.64
CA ALA A 148 -2.78 -3.80 -0.45
C ALA A 148 -3.13 -3.90 1.03
N ARG A 149 -4.21 -3.21 1.43
CA ARG A 149 -4.75 -3.23 2.78
C ARG A 149 -6.26 -3.50 2.76
N ALA A 150 -6.72 -4.50 3.54
CA ALA A 150 -8.14 -4.79 3.76
C ALA A 150 -8.98 -5.07 2.47
N VAL A 151 -8.37 -5.64 1.43
CA VAL A 151 -9.04 -5.89 0.13
C VAL A 151 -9.66 -7.27 0.06
N ALA A 152 -8.91 -8.32 0.41
CA ALA A 152 -9.32 -9.72 0.31
C ALA A 152 -8.47 -10.62 1.22
N ASP A 153 -8.79 -11.92 1.28
CA ASP A 153 -7.88 -12.90 1.91
C ASP A 153 -6.54 -12.98 1.17
N MET A 154 -5.51 -13.49 1.85
CA MET A 154 -4.13 -13.48 1.35
C MET A 154 -3.95 -14.23 0.02
N ARG A 155 -4.74 -15.28 -0.27
CA ARG A 155 -4.67 -16.04 -1.53
C ARG A 155 -5.10 -15.17 -2.70
N VAL A 156 -6.29 -14.57 -2.59
CA VAL A 156 -6.85 -13.68 -3.62
C VAL A 156 -5.98 -12.44 -3.77
N LEU A 157 -5.49 -11.89 -2.66
CA LEU A 157 -4.62 -10.73 -2.67
C LEU A 157 -3.31 -11.00 -3.41
N SER A 158 -2.76 -12.21 -3.26
CA SER A 158 -1.58 -12.65 -4.00
C SER A 158 -1.83 -12.66 -5.52
N GLU A 159 -3.02 -13.09 -5.97
CA GLU A 159 -3.41 -13.08 -7.38
C GLU A 159 -3.53 -11.66 -7.95
N TYR A 160 -3.93 -10.70 -7.14
CA TYR A 160 -4.06 -9.30 -7.55
C TYR A 160 -2.73 -8.57 -7.59
N CYS A 161 -1.85 -8.82 -6.63
CA CYS A 161 -0.64 -8.03 -6.43
C CYS A 161 0.61 -8.61 -7.09
N ILE A 162 0.87 -9.93 -6.95
CA ILE A 162 2.11 -10.55 -7.46
C ILE A 162 2.31 -10.37 -8.97
N PRO A 163 1.27 -10.46 -9.83
CA PRO A 163 1.45 -10.22 -11.27
C PRO A 163 1.93 -8.80 -11.63
N LEU A 164 1.69 -7.81 -10.78
CA LEU A 164 2.10 -6.41 -10.99
C LEU A 164 3.58 -6.18 -10.64
N VAL A 165 4.13 -7.02 -9.77
CA VAL A 165 5.50 -6.92 -9.27
C VAL A 165 6.49 -7.42 -10.31
N LYS A 166 7.57 -6.67 -10.57
CA LYS A 166 8.69 -7.09 -11.42
C LYS A 166 9.52 -8.19 -10.73
N ILE A 167 10.29 -8.94 -11.50
CA ILE A 167 11.23 -9.91 -10.96
C ILE A 167 12.21 -9.18 -10.03
N GLY A 168 12.44 -9.73 -8.84
CA GLY A 168 13.25 -9.13 -7.76
C GLY A 168 12.52 -8.05 -6.96
N GLY A 169 11.29 -7.67 -7.34
CA GLY A 169 10.43 -6.78 -6.55
C GLY A 169 9.65 -7.53 -5.48
N HIS A 170 8.87 -6.79 -4.68
CA HIS A 170 8.23 -7.32 -3.48
C HIS A 170 6.72 -7.12 -3.50
N PHE A 171 6.00 -8.13 -3.07
CA PHE A 171 4.62 -7.99 -2.62
C PHE A 171 4.62 -7.86 -1.09
N ILE A 172 4.04 -6.76 -0.59
CA ILE A 172 3.99 -6.44 0.84
C ILE A 172 2.52 -6.26 1.22
N ALA A 173 1.93 -7.27 1.85
CA ALA A 173 0.54 -7.26 2.27
C ALA A 173 0.39 -6.73 3.69
N MET A 174 -0.58 -5.85 3.92
CA MET A 174 -0.97 -5.34 5.24
C MET A 174 -2.23 -6.07 5.71
N LYS A 175 -2.12 -6.76 6.84
CA LYS A 175 -3.19 -7.62 7.38
C LYS A 175 -3.44 -7.34 8.87
N GLY A 176 -4.63 -7.69 9.36
CA GLY A 176 -4.91 -7.73 10.79
C GLY A 176 -4.30 -8.99 11.43
N ASP A 177 -4.84 -10.16 11.11
CA ASP A 177 -4.36 -11.48 11.57
C ASP A 177 -3.73 -12.22 10.37
N GLY A 178 -2.49 -11.87 10.07
CA GLY A 178 -1.77 -12.43 8.92
C GLY A 178 -1.35 -13.88 9.10
N GLU A 179 -1.13 -14.33 10.33
CA GLU A 179 -0.68 -15.69 10.62
C GLU A 179 -1.66 -16.74 10.10
N LYS A 180 -2.95 -16.55 10.38
CA LYS A 180 -4.00 -17.47 9.92
C LYS A 180 -4.18 -17.50 8.40
N GLU A 181 -3.86 -16.40 7.73
CA GLU A 181 -4.03 -16.28 6.28
C GLU A 181 -2.80 -16.73 5.48
N LEU A 182 -1.61 -16.73 6.08
CA LEU A 182 -0.36 -17.02 5.37
C LEU A 182 -0.26 -18.48 4.93
N ALA A 183 -0.48 -19.44 5.84
CA ALA A 183 -0.31 -20.85 5.54
C ALA A 183 -1.20 -21.32 4.36
N PRO A 184 -2.49 -20.96 4.27
CA PRO A 184 -3.33 -21.26 3.09
C PRO A 184 -2.85 -20.58 1.81
N ALA A 185 -2.18 -19.43 1.90
CA ALA A 185 -1.74 -18.66 0.74
C ALA A 185 -0.39 -19.10 0.14
N MET A 186 0.43 -19.88 0.85
CA MET A 186 1.76 -20.28 0.41
C MET A 186 1.78 -20.92 -0.98
N ASN A 187 0.81 -21.79 -1.27
CA ASN A 187 0.71 -22.43 -2.59
C ASN A 187 0.37 -21.41 -3.70
N ALA A 188 -0.52 -20.45 -3.42
CA ALA A 188 -0.85 -19.39 -4.39
C ALA A 188 0.36 -18.49 -4.66
N ILE A 189 1.06 -18.05 -3.61
CA ILE A 189 2.29 -17.24 -3.71
C ILE A 189 3.30 -17.94 -4.60
N SER A 190 3.58 -19.23 -4.34
CA SER A 190 4.54 -20.01 -5.13
C SER A 190 4.11 -20.17 -6.59
N LYS A 191 2.85 -20.52 -6.86
CA LYS A 191 2.33 -20.67 -8.23
C LYS A 191 2.36 -19.37 -9.03
N LEU A 192 2.28 -18.23 -8.36
CA LEU A 192 2.39 -16.90 -8.98
C LEU A 192 3.83 -16.43 -9.19
N GLY A 193 4.81 -17.26 -8.83
CA GLY A 193 6.22 -16.97 -9.01
C GLY A 193 6.80 -16.06 -7.94
N ALA A 194 6.31 -16.17 -6.74
CA ALA A 194 6.89 -15.47 -5.61
C ALA A 194 7.24 -16.45 -4.48
N LYS A 195 8.11 -16.01 -3.59
CA LYS A 195 8.54 -16.73 -2.40
C LYS A 195 8.27 -15.86 -1.17
N PHE A 196 7.71 -16.46 -0.14
CA PHE A 196 7.60 -15.83 1.15
C PHE A 196 8.99 -15.53 1.73
N VAL A 197 9.16 -14.32 2.28
CA VAL A 197 10.42 -13.85 2.87
C VAL A 197 10.30 -13.78 4.37
N THR A 198 9.36 -12.96 4.86
CA THR A 198 9.17 -12.73 6.30
C THR A 198 7.76 -12.25 6.60
N MET A 199 7.41 -12.34 7.86
CA MET A 199 6.21 -11.76 8.44
C MET A 199 6.61 -10.98 9.69
N GLU A 200 6.14 -9.74 9.79
CA GLU A 200 6.39 -8.84 10.91
C GLU A 200 5.06 -8.51 11.59
N GLU A 201 4.99 -8.72 12.90
CA GLU A 201 3.82 -8.37 13.69
C GLU A 201 4.08 -7.12 14.52
N TYR A 202 3.08 -6.28 14.63
CA TYR A 202 3.09 -5.11 15.50
C TYR A 202 1.68 -4.85 16.06
N ALA A 203 1.60 -4.01 17.08
CA ALA A 203 0.34 -3.55 17.63
C ALA A 203 0.22 -2.04 17.44
N LEU A 204 -0.99 -1.56 17.15
CA LEU A 204 -1.32 -0.14 17.20
C LEU A 204 -1.58 0.30 18.64
N PRO A 205 -1.69 1.62 18.93
CA PRO A 205 -1.94 2.12 20.29
C PRO A 205 -3.20 1.58 20.97
N ASP A 206 -4.18 1.14 20.19
CA ASP A 206 -5.40 0.48 20.66
C ASP A 206 -5.28 -1.03 20.83
N GLU A 207 -4.03 -1.54 20.87
CA GLU A 207 -3.68 -2.96 20.96
C GLU A 207 -4.15 -3.82 19.78
N SER A 208 -4.72 -3.22 18.74
CA SER A 208 -5.10 -3.97 17.55
C SER A 208 -3.87 -4.50 16.83
N LYS A 209 -3.82 -5.82 16.67
CA LYS A 209 -2.73 -6.50 15.95
C LYS A 209 -2.71 -6.16 14.48
N ARG A 210 -1.53 -6.06 13.93
CA ARG A 210 -1.23 -5.87 12.52
C ARG A 210 -0.09 -6.76 12.09
N THR A 211 -0.11 -7.12 10.84
CA THR A 211 0.88 -8.00 10.23
C THR A 211 1.28 -7.45 8.88
N ILE A 212 2.58 -7.36 8.64
CA ILE A 212 3.15 -7.12 7.32
C ILE A 212 3.73 -8.44 6.82
N ILE A 213 3.22 -8.92 5.68
CA ILE A 213 3.69 -10.16 5.03
C ILE A 213 4.45 -9.78 3.76
N ILE A 214 5.71 -10.20 3.68
CA ILE A 214 6.61 -9.86 2.57
C ILE A 214 6.92 -11.10 1.74
N SER A 215 6.70 -10.99 0.44
CA SER A 215 7.10 -12.00 -0.55
C SER A 215 7.90 -11.33 -1.67
N ILE A 216 8.91 -12.03 -2.18
CA ILE A 216 9.74 -11.60 -3.31
C ILE A 216 9.30 -12.30 -4.59
N LYS A 217 9.21 -11.56 -5.69
CA LYS A 217 8.96 -12.13 -7.01
C LYS A 217 10.23 -12.74 -7.57
N GLU A 218 10.18 -14.02 -7.89
CA GLU A 218 11.30 -14.75 -8.48
C GLU A 218 11.07 -15.03 -9.97
N LEU A 219 12.14 -15.29 -10.70
CA LEU A 219 12.06 -15.78 -12.07
C LEU A 219 11.58 -17.24 -12.04
N ILE A 220 10.36 -17.50 -12.50
CA ILE A 220 9.95 -18.88 -12.76
C ILE A 220 10.63 -19.32 -14.06
N LEU A 221 11.69 -20.08 -13.96
CA LEU A 221 12.16 -20.90 -15.07
C LEU A 221 11.11 -21.99 -15.29
N ARG A 222 10.08 -21.70 -16.10
CA ARG A 222 9.27 -22.77 -16.67
C ARG A 222 10.20 -23.57 -17.56
N LEU A 223 10.58 -24.75 -17.10
CA LEU A 223 11.16 -25.80 -17.93
C LEU A 223 10.07 -26.28 -18.92
N VAL A 224 9.71 -25.43 -19.86
CA VAL A 224 9.06 -25.84 -21.09
C VAL A 224 10.19 -26.23 -22.00
N ASN A 225 10.42 -27.54 -22.19
CA ASN A 225 11.20 -28.20 -23.24
C ASN A 225 11.98 -27.27 -24.23
N MET A 226 12.68 -26.30 -23.72
CA MET A 226 13.55 -25.39 -24.47
C MET A 226 14.99 -25.90 -24.33
N SER A 227 15.65 -26.05 -25.45
CA SER A 227 17.07 -26.39 -25.44
C SER A 227 17.89 -25.30 -24.76
N LEU A 228 19.00 -25.66 -24.11
CA LEU A 228 19.92 -24.71 -23.46
C LEU A 228 20.32 -23.50 -24.36
N ARG A 229 20.27 -23.67 -25.70
CA ARG A 229 20.55 -22.60 -26.68
C ARG A 229 19.47 -21.51 -26.70
N GLU A 230 18.21 -21.86 -26.54
CA GLU A 230 17.08 -20.86 -26.52
C GLU A 230 17.01 -20.09 -25.22
N LEU A 231 17.55 -20.66 -24.12
CA LEU A 231 17.66 -19.96 -22.83
C LEU A 231 18.75 -18.87 -22.86
N LEU A 232 19.87 -19.11 -23.53
CA LEU A 232 21.00 -18.18 -23.59
C LEU A 232 20.72 -16.95 -24.49
N CYS A 233 19.88 -17.05 -25.51
CA CYS A 233 19.53 -15.93 -26.40
C CYS A 233 18.54 -14.91 -25.79
N ARG A 234 18.04 -15.10 -24.57
CA ARG A 234 17.14 -14.15 -23.89
C ARG A 234 17.79 -13.36 -22.75
N VAL A 235 19.10 -13.55 -22.55
CA VAL A 235 19.90 -12.89 -21.50
C VAL A 235 20.81 -11.80 -22.09
N GLU A 236 20.83 -11.64 -23.42
CA GLU A 236 21.39 -10.49 -24.13
C GLU A 236 20.24 -9.51 -24.48
#